data_7b2eb6a0f018d6d63260cb76c96d4306
#
_entry.id   7b2eb6a0f018d6d63260cb76c96d4306
#
_cell.length_a   1.000
_cell.length_b   1.000
_cell.length_c   1.000
_cell.angle_alpha   90.00
_cell.angle_beta   90.00
_cell.angle_gamma   90.00
#
_symmetry.space_group_name_H-M   'P 1'
#
loop_
_entity.id
_entity.type
_entity.pdbx_description
1 polymer ?
#
loop_
_entity_poly.entity_id
_entity_poly.type
_entity_poly.pdbx_seq_one_letter_code
_entity_poly.pdbx_strand_id
1 'polypeptide(L)'
;MKYEDLLALGKATVKADASMPVAYSYEGKNFSYDALQDTLRAEFNELVGDFNKYRQNCTVFFQLFEEIIDEVLPKKVMDRYADFAETKTVAQGAKAIFKQKLGRTRAKKFVTRVGLAGIYEVFKLDSKTVEVPMGAIGGAAQIGLEEFLDGNVDFSELLAIVLEEMDEAIYREIAQAFKTMVTNFGPYNKYSTNSFNEKKFDQLVATAEAYGPATIYCTFEFAATMVPSEGWVSDEHRNEKWANGYIANYKGRKVVVLPQSLTEDNSTKIIDPSWAYIFAGDQKPIKLAFEGQTIVDEFKNADRSRDIQIYKKFGIATVTSGAYTAYQNTSLSMSNALN
;
A
#
# COMPACT_ATOMS: atom_id res chain seq x y z
N MET A 1 10.40 0.58 32.08
CA MET A 1 8.91 0.43 31.86
C MET A 1 8.46 -1.03 31.99
N LYS A 2 7.11 -1.29 32.20
CA LYS A 2 6.56 -2.64 32.05
C LYS A 2 6.49 -3.01 30.56
N TYR A 3 6.49 -4.32 30.25
CA TYR A 3 6.44 -4.80 28.86
C TYR A 3 5.26 -4.21 28.04
N GLU A 4 4.07 -4.21 28.62
CA GLU A 4 2.87 -3.67 27.96
C GLU A 4 2.96 -2.17 27.67
N ASP A 5 3.57 -1.41 28.57
CA ASP A 5 3.77 0.05 28.42
C ASP A 5 4.81 0.34 27.33
N LEU A 6 5.89 -0.46 27.30
CA LEU A 6 6.92 -0.37 26.27
C LEU A 6 6.40 -0.76 24.89
N LEU A 7 5.55 -1.77 24.80
CA LEU A 7 4.85 -2.17 23.60
C LEU A 7 3.92 -1.05 23.08
N ALA A 8 3.17 -0.42 24.01
CA ALA A 8 2.29 0.70 23.66
C ALA A 8 3.09 1.92 23.18
N LEU A 9 4.22 2.21 23.84
CA LEU A 9 5.14 3.28 23.42
C LEU A 9 5.72 3.03 22.04
N GLY A 10 6.24 1.82 21.78
CA GLY A 10 6.77 1.44 20.46
C GLY A 10 5.72 1.57 19.34
N LYS A 11 4.51 1.07 19.58
CA LYS A 11 3.38 1.23 18.65
C LYS A 11 3.01 2.69 18.40
N ALA A 12 3.03 3.52 19.43
CA ALA A 12 2.72 4.95 19.32
C ALA A 12 3.80 5.69 18.52
N THR A 13 5.08 5.39 18.79
CA THR A 13 6.22 6.01 18.11
C THR A 13 6.22 5.74 16.62
N VAL A 14 5.97 4.49 16.22
CA VAL A 14 5.93 4.11 14.80
C VAL A 14 4.71 4.67 14.07
N LYS A 15 3.59 4.86 14.77
CA LYS A 15 2.38 5.49 14.19
C LYS A 15 2.43 7.02 14.16
N ALA A 16 3.33 7.61 14.94
CA ALA A 16 3.44 9.05 15.01
C ALA A 16 3.99 9.64 13.71
N ASP A 17 3.42 10.75 13.29
CA ASP A 17 3.90 11.57 12.20
C ASP A 17 4.34 12.92 12.76
N ALA A 18 5.48 13.42 12.32
CA ALA A 18 6.02 14.71 12.77
C ALA A 18 5.06 15.90 12.50
N SER A 19 4.14 15.72 11.54
CA SER A 19 3.15 16.75 11.15
C SER A 19 1.87 16.72 11.98
N MET A 20 1.63 15.67 12.80
CA MET A 20 0.37 15.48 13.54
C MET A 20 0.59 15.48 15.05
N PRO A 21 -0.39 15.98 15.85
CA PRO A 21 -0.32 15.85 17.30
C PRO A 21 -0.32 14.38 17.70
N VAL A 22 0.61 14.02 18.57
CA VAL A 22 0.72 12.65 19.09
C VAL A 22 -0.40 12.37 20.08
N ALA A 23 -1.12 11.27 19.86
CA ALA A 23 -2.25 10.84 20.71
C ALA A 23 -1.80 9.92 21.89
N TYR A 24 -0.51 9.89 22.23
CA TYR A 24 0.02 9.04 23.30
C TYR A 24 0.22 9.85 24.59
N SER A 25 -0.32 9.34 25.69
CA SER A 25 -0.06 9.86 27.04
C SER A 25 0.28 8.71 27.99
N TYR A 26 1.30 8.91 28.81
CA TYR A 26 1.72 7.97 29.83
C TYR A 26 1.90 8.73 31.16
N GLU A 27 1.37 8.20 32.24
CA GLU A 27 1.39 8.83 33.60
C GLU A 27 0.89 10.30 33.59
N GLY A 28 -0.10 10.62 32.71
CA GLY A 28 -0.67 11.97 32.64
C GLY A 28 0.19 12.99 31.89
N LYS A 29 1.28 12.56 31.23
CA LYS A 29 2.11 13.42 30.38
C LYS A 29 1.78 13.12 28.90
N ASN A 30 1.55 14.19 28.13
CA ASN A 30 1.46 14.09 26.67
C ASN A 30 2.85 14.20 26.07
N PHE A 31 3.15 13.35 25.10
CA PHE A 31 4.43 13.33 24.42
C PHE A 31 4.36 14.05 23.09
N SER A 32 5.40 14.81 22.76
CA SER A 32 5.67 15.28 21.39
C SER A 32 6.31 14.15 20.58
N TYR A 33 6.37 14.30 19.26
CA TYR A 33 6.98 13.32 18.36
C TYR A 33 8.44 13.00 18.77
N ASP A 34 9.26 14.03 18.95
CA ASP A 34 10.67 13.87 19.34
C ASP A 34 10.80 13.23 20.74
N ALA A 35 9.96 13.64 21.69
CA ALA A 35 9.95 13.06 23.03
C ALA A 35 9.57 11.58 23.06
N LEU A 36 8.71 11.12 22.14
CA LEU A 36 8.38 9.71 22.00
C LEU A 36 9.59 8.91 21.51
N GLN A 37 10.28 9.38 20.47
CA GLN A 37 11.46 8.72 19.93
C GLN A 37 12.58 8.66 20.96
N ASP A 38 12.87 9.77 21.64
CA ASP A 38 13.90 9.81 22.68
C ASP A 38 13.56 8.88 23.85
N THR A 39 12.30 8.82 24.25
CA THR A 39 11.86 7.92 25.33
C THR A 39 11.99 6.46 24.90
N LEU A 40 11.56 6.10 23.69
CA LEU A 40 11.70 4.74 23.16
C LEU A 40 13.16 4.31 23.06
N ARG A 41 14.02 5.20 22.55
CA ARG A 41 15.47 4.99 22.51
C ARG A 41 16.07 4.76 23.89
N ALA A 42 15.70 5.57 24.87
CA ALA A 42 16.17 5.42 26.25
C ALA A 42 15.74 4.08 26.86
N GLU A 43 14.49 3.69 26.69
CA GLU A 43 13.96 2.40 27.20
C GLU A 43 14.58 1.19 26.49
N PHE A 44 14.81 1.25 25.18
CA PHE A 44 15.52 0.21 24.45
C PHE A 44 16.98 0.12 24.90
N ASN A 45 17.65 1.24 25.11
CA ASN A 45 19.02 1.24 25.66
C ASN A 45 19.07 0.71 27.10
N GLU A 46 18.02 0.93 27.91
CA GLU A 46 17.95 0.30 29.21
C GLU A 46 17.81 -1.22 29.13
N LEU A 47 17.04 -1.71 28.14
CA LEU A 47 16.76 -3.13 27.95
C LEU A 47 17.93 -3.89 27.28
N VAL A 48 18.52 -3.33 26.21
CA VAL A 48 19.49 -4.01 25.33
C VAL A 48 20.71 -3.17 24.93
N GLY A 49 20.90 -1.98 25.49
CA GLY A 49 21.96 -1.04 25.11
C GLY A 49 23.38 -1.46 25.47
N ASP A 50 23.57 -2.57 26.20
CA ASP A 50 24.89 -3.16 26.51
C ASP A 50 24.88 -4.64 26.11
N PHE A 51 26.04 -5.16 25.70
CA PHE A 51 26.20 -6.55 25.29
C PHE A 51 25.71 -7.58 26.32
N ASN A 52 25.91 -7.32 27.61
CA ASN A 52 25.42 -8.20 28.67
C ASN A 52 23.89 -8.13 28.82
N LYS A 53 23.33 -6.94 28.77
CA LYS A 53 21.88 -6.71 28.80
C LYS A 53 21.21 -7.34 27.57
N TYR A 54 21.78 -7.15 26.39
CA TYR A 54 21.32 -7.77 25.17
C TYR A 54 21.26 -9.30 25.29
N ARG A 55 22.35 -9.94 25.75
CA ARG A 55 22.39 -11.39 25.94
C ARG A 55 21.33 -11.93 26.92
N GLN A 56 20.95 -11.14 27.89
CA GLN A 56 19.90 -11.52 28.88
C GLN A 56 18.49 -11.30 28.34
N ASN A 57 18.28 -10.22 27.59
CA ASN A 57 16.95 -9.73 27.24
C ASN A 57 16.61 -9.88 25.75
N CYS A 58 17.50 -10.42 24.89
CA CYS A 58 17.29 -10.50 23.44
C CYS A 58 15.96 -11.18 23.05
N THR A 59 15.56 -12.23 23.75
CA THR A 59 14.29 -12.92 23.47
C THR A 59 13.08 -12.03 23.72
N VAL A 60 13.07 -11.31 24.83
CA VAL A 60 11.97 -10.37 25.18
C VAL A 60 11.95 -9.21 24.19
N PHE A 61 13.13 -8.74 23.81
CA PHE A 61 13.29 -7.65 22.85
C PHE A 61 12.78 -8.05 21.45
N PHE A 62 13.11 -9.24 20.94
CA PHE A 62 12.62 -9.74 19.66
C PHE A 62 11.10 -9.95 19.67
N GLN A 63 10.57 -10.50 20.75
CA GLN A 63 9.12 -10.62 20.92
C GLN A 63 8.42 -9.26 20.85
N LEU A 64 9.01 -8.22 21.45
CA LEU A 64 8.49 -6.86 21.38
C LEU A 64 8.48 -6.33 19.92
N PHE A 65 9.57 -6.58 19.17
CA PHE A 65 9.65 -6.21 17.75
C PHE A 65 8.58 -6.92 16.92
N GLU A 66 8.42 -8.23 17.10
CA GLU A 66 7.39 -9.02 16.41
C GLU A 66 5.99 -8.46 16.64
N GLU A 67 5.63 -8.16 17.90
CA GLU A 67 4.32 -7.63 18.25
C GLU A 67 4.08 -6.21 17.72
N ILE A 68 5.11 -5.35 17.69
CA ILE A 68 5.00 -4.01 17.10
C ILE A 68 4.76 -4.11 15.60
N ILE A 69 5.57 -4.89 14.89
CA ILE A 69 5.47 -5.04 13.44
C ILE A 69 4.12 -5.68 13.05
N ASP A 70 3.69 -6.71 13.77
CA ASP A 70 2.43 -7.40 13.50
C ASP A 70 1.19 -6.52 13.59
N GLU A 71 1.21 -5.53 14.46
CA GLU A 71 0.08 -4.62 14.59
C GLU A 71 0.21 -3.39 13.69
N VAL A 72 1.41 -2.83 13.56
CA VAL A 72 1.60 -1.54 12.88
C VAL A 72 1.63 -1.71 11.36
N LEU A 73 2.38 -2.68 10.84
CA LEU A 73 2.55 -2.86 9.40
C LEU A 73 1.22 -3.11 8.66
N PRO A 74 0.36 -4.06 9.09
CA PRO A 74 -0.92 -4.26 8.41
C PRO A 74 -1.85 -3.05 8.48
N LYS A 75 -1.83 -2.30 9.59
CA LYS A 75 -2.63 -1.06 9.72
C LYS A 75 -2.11 0.04 8.80
N LYS A 76 -0.81 0.29 8.79
CA LYS A 76 -0.18 1.28 7.91
C LYS A 76 -0.50 1.00 6.44
N VAL A 77 -0.35 -0.26 6.02
CA VAL A 77 -0.70 -0.71 4.67
C VAL A 77 -2.20 -0.56 4.38
N MET A 78 -3.05 -0.93 5.33
CA MET A 78 -4.50 -0.77 5.18
C MET A 78 -4.91 0.69 5.02
N ASP A 79 -4.35 1.59 5.82
CA ASP A 79 -4.70 3.01 5.80
C ASP A 79 -4.15 3.68 4.53
N ARG A 80 -2.90 3.40 4.16
CA ARG A 80 -2.25 4.01 3.00
C ARG A 80 -2.89 3.59 1.67
N TYR A 81 -3.30 2.33 1.54
CA TYR A 81 -3.83 1.78 0.29
C TYR A 81 -5.34 1.54 0.32
N ALA A 82 -6.04 2.09 1.33
CA ALA A 82 -7.48 1.92 1.53
C ALA A 82 -8.34 2.23 0.31
N ASP A 83 -7.94 3.17 -0.52
CA ASP A 83 -8.73 3.59 -1.69
C ASP A 83 -8.85 2.48 -2.75
N PHE A 84 -7.81 1.69 -2.99
CA PHE A 84 -7.78 0.70 -4.07
C PHE A 84 -7.42 -0.72 -3.64
N ALA A 85 -6.97 -0.92 -2.41
CA ALA A 85 -6.62 -2.23 -1.88
C ALA A 85 -7.55 -2.66 -0.74
N GLU A 86 -7.86 -3.95 -0.69
CA GLU A 86 -8.55 -4.60 0.42
C GLU A 86 -7.58 -5.51 1.14
N THR A 87 -7.30 -5.21 2.41
CA THR A 87 -6.32 -5.93 3.23
C THR A 87 -7.02 -6.90 4.18
N LYS A 88 -6.47 -8.10 4.32
CA LYS A 88 -6.96 -9.12 5.24
C LYS A 88 -5.81 -9.80 5.96
N THR A 89 -5.91 -9.94 7.27
CA THR A 89 -4.98 -10.75 8.06
C THR A 89 -5.61 -12.12 8.33
N VAL A 90 -4.86 -13.19 8.12
CA VAL A 90 -5.28 -14.57 8.33
C VAL A 90 -4.32 -15.28 9.27
N ALA A 91 -4.84 -16.30 9.99
CA ALA A 91 -4.00 -17.13 10.84
C ALA A 91 -2.99 -17.93 10.01
N GLN A 92 -1.91 -18.37 10.64
CA GLN A 92 -0.88 -19.16 9.98
C GLN A 92 -1.46 -20.47 9.41
N GLY A 93 -1.16 -20.77 8.16
CA GLY A 93 -1.68 -21.92 7.43
C GLY A 93 -3.11 -21.74 6.90
N ALA A 94 -3.77 -20.63 7.18
CA ALA A 94 -5.10 -20.34 6.65
C ALA A 94 -5.01 -19.68 5.26
N LYS A 95 -5.89 -20.11 4.36
CA LYS A 95 -5.97 -19.52 3.02
C LYS A 95 -6.63 -18.15 3.04
N ALA A 96 -5.98 -17.16 2.46
CA ALA A 96 -6.55 -15.83 2.26
C ALA A 96 -7.46 -15.85 1.02
N ILE A 97 -8.77 -15.96 1.26
CA ILE A 97 -9.78 -16.03 0.20
C ILE A 97 -10.64 -14.78 0.23
N PHE A 98 -10.74 -14.12 -0.91
CA PHE A 98 -11.62 -12.99 -1.16
C PHE A 98 -12.78 -13.42 -2.07
N LYS A 99 -14.00 -13.00 -1.72
CA LYS A 99 -15.17 -13.24 -2.55
C LYS A 99 -15.31 -12.09 -3.56
N GLN A 100 -15.30 -12.42 -4.84
CA GLN A 100 -15.61 -11.47 -5.89
C GLN A 100 -17.12 -11.35 -6.03
N LYS A 101 -17.66 -10.17 -5.77
CA LYS A 101 -19.08 -9.89 -6.01
C LYS A 101 -19.36 -9.95 -7.52
N LEU A 102 -20.50 -10.47 -7.89
CA LEU A 102 -20.97 -10.45 -9.27
C LEU A 102 -21.16 -9.00 -9.72
N GLY A 103 -20.45 -8.61 -10.77
CA GLY A 103 -20.56 -7.27 -11.33
C GLY A 103 -21.99 -6.99 -11.86
N ARG A 104 -22.34 -5.71 -11.98
CA ARG A 104 -23.65 -5.23 -12.45
C ARG A 104 -24.12 -5.86 -13.77
N THR A 105 -23.19 -6.23 -14.65
CA THR A 105 -23.49 -6.88 -15.94
C THR A 105 -24.06 -8.29 -15.77
N ARG A 106 -23.62 -9.05 -14.76
CA ARG A 106 -24.17 -10.39 -14.48
C ARG A 106 -25.55 -10.31 -13.85
N ALA A 107 -25.81 -9.33 -12.99
CA ALA A 107 -27.12 -9.10 -12.41
C ALA A 107 -28.20 -8.82 -13.49
N LYS A 108 -27.84 -8.17 -14.60
CA LYS A 108 -28.75 -7.93 -15.73
C LYS A 108 -29.21 -9.22 -16.42
N LYS A 109 -28.46 -10.31 -16.32
CA LYS A 109 -28.84 -11.61 -16.90
C LYS A 109 -29.86 -12.38 -16.07
N PHE A 110 -30.06 -12.00 -14.80
CA PHE A 110 -31.08 -12.65 -13.93
C PHE A 110 -32.52 -12.19 -14.20
N VAL A 111 -32.69 -11.13 -15.02
CA VAL A 111 -34.02 -10.62 -15.36
C VAL A 111 -34.23 -10.78 -16.86
N THR A 112 -35.15 -11.67 -17.22
CA THR A 112 -35.60 -11.91 -18.59
C THR A 112 -37.06 -11.45 -18.73
N ARG A 113 -37.44 -10.95 -19.90
CA ARG A 113 -38.83 -10.69 -20.22
C ARG A 113 -39.52 -12.02 -20.52
N VAL A 114 -40.54 -12.33 -19.76
CA VAL A 114 -41.32 -13.56 -19.90
C VAL A 114 -42.76 -13.21 -20.21
N GLY A 115 -43.40 -13.94 -21.10
CA GLY A 115 -44.85 -13.81 -21.31
C GLY A 115 -45.67 -14.28 -20.13
N LEU A 116 -46.94 -13.92 -20.06
CA LEU A 116 -47.86 -14.24 -18.94
C LEU A 116 -47.91 -15.73 -18.55
N ALA A 117 -47.55 -16.64 -19.44
CA ALA A 117 -47.47 -18.10 -19.21
C ALA A 117 -46.08 -18.68 -19.52
N GLY A 118 -45.02 -17.87 -19.52
CA GLY A 118 -43.67 -18.28 -19.93
C GLY A 118 -42.89 -18.94 -18.80
N ILE A 119 -41.95 -19.81 -19.19
CA ILE A 119 -40.99 -20.47 -18.28
C ILE A 119 -39.84 -19.48 -18.02
N TYR A 120 -39.50 -19.29 -16.72
CA TYR A 120 -38.37 -18.46 -16.34
C TYR A 120 -37.04 -19.17 -16.56
N GLU A 121 -36.07 -18.48 -17.13
CA GLU A 121 -34.69 -18.93 -17.10
C GLU A 121 -34.13 -18.78 -15.69
N VAL A 122 -33.63 -19.87 -15.13
CA VAL A 122 -33.01 -19.88 -13.79
C VAL A 122 -31.50 -19.79 -13.95
N PHE A 123 -30.93 -18.72 -13.44
CA PHE A 123 -29.49 -18.52 -13.40
C PHE A 123 -28.92 -18.87 -12.04
N LYS A 124 -27.81 -19.62 -12.05
CA LYS A 124 -27.10 -19.94 -10.81
C LYS A 124 -26.30 -18.74 -10.32
N LEU A 125 -26.45 -18.41 -9.04
CA LEU A 125 -25.65 -17.35 -8.39
C LEU A 125 -24.27 -17.92 -8.03
N ASP A 126 -23.32 -17.80 -8.95
CA ASP A 126 -21.93 -18.20 -8.70
C ASP A 126 -21.11 -17.02 -8.16
N SER A 127 -20.53 -17.19 -6.99
CA SER A 127 -19.51 -16.29 -6.46
C SER A 127 -18.13 -16.79 -6.90
N LYS A 128 -17.38 -15.95 -7.62
CA LYS A 128 -15.97 -16.23 -7.91
C LYS A 128 -15.15 -15.90 -6.66
N THR A 129 -14.30 -16.81 -6.25
CA THR A 129 -13.33 -16.59 -5.18
C THR A 129 -11.96 -16.35 -5.77
N VAL A 130 -11.19 -15.48 -5.12
CA VAL A 130 -9.79 -15.21 -5.44
C VAL A 130 -8.98 -15.62 -4.22
N GLU A 131 -8.12 -16.60 -4.37
CA GLU A 131 -7.13 -17.00 -3.37
C GLU A 131 -5.87 -16.16 -3.61
N VAL A 132 -5.32 -15.60 -2.53
CA VAL A 132 -4.08 -14.83 -2.58
C VAL A 132 -2.91 -15.78 -2.41
N PRO A 133 -1.99 -15.85 -3.38
CA PRO A 133 -0.75 -16.60 -3.20
C PRO A 133 0.09 -15.90 -2.13
N MET A 134 0.57 -16.65 -1.14
CA MET A 134 1.41 -16.12 -0.08
C MET A 134 2.88 -16.27 -0.44
N GLY A 135 3.62 -15.19 -0.29
CA GLY A 135 5.07 -15.12 -0.35
C GLY A 135 5.65 -14.72 1.01
N ALA A 136 6.88 -14.27 1.00
CA ALA A 136 7.55 -13.73 2.18
C ALA A 136 8.19 -12.39 1.84
N ILE A 137 8.06 -11.45 2.75
CA ILE A 137 8.83 -10.21 2.78
C ILE A 137 9.67 -10.23 4.05
N GLY A 138 10.87 -9.71 3.99
CA GLY A 138 11.75 -9.65 5.13
C GLY A 138 12.99 -8.83 4.82
N GLY A 139 13.67 -8.46 5.88
CA GLY A 139 14.93 -7.74 5.85
C GLY A 139 15.93 -8.36 6.82
N ALA A 140 17.18 -8.02 6.64
CA ALA A 140 18.24 -8.41 7.56
C ALA A 140 19.14 -7.20 7.81
N ALA A 141 19.52 -7.02 9.07
CA ALA A 141 20.50 -6.03 9.50
C ALA A 141 21.65 -6.72 10.22
N GLN A 142 22.87 -6.39 9.85
CA GLN A 142 24.06 -6.88 10.51
C GLN A 142 24.56 -5.85 11.53
N ILE A 143 24.84 -6.30 12.73
CA ILE A 143 25.40 -5.49 13.80
C ILE A 143 26.79 -6.00 14.14
N GLY A 144 27.79 -5.13 14.05
CA GLY A 144 29.16 -5.42 14.42
C GLY A 144 29.34 -5.62 15.92
N LEU A 145 30.28 -6.49 16.32
CA LEU A 145 30.55 -6.70 17.74
C LEU A 145 31.04 -5.41 18.44
N GLU A 146 31.81 -4.60 17.75
CA GLU A 146 32.37 -3.34 18.31
C GLU A 146 31.25 -2.33 18.57
N GLU A 147 30.27 -2.23 17.68
CA GLU A 147 29.09 -1.36 17.84
C GLU A 147 28.27 -1.76 19.09
N PHE A 148 28.14 -3.07 19.34
CA PHE A 148 27.52 -3.59 20.56
C PHE A 148 28.30 -3.25 21.83
N LEU A 149 29.63 -3.33 21.76
CA LEU A 149 30.49 -3.07 22.92
C LEU A 149 30.52 -1.58 23.25
N ASP A 150 30.46 -0.73 22.24
CA ASP A 150 30.47 0.72 22.38
C ASP A 150 29.09 1.30 22.76
N GLY A 151 28.01 0.49 22.71
CA GLY A 151 26.66 0.91 23.02
C GLY A 151 26.06 1.89 21.98
N ASN A 152 26.57 1.86 20.76
CA ASN A 152 26.15 2.78 19.67
C ASN A 152 25.03 2.22 18.80
N VAL A 153 24.44 1.06 19.14
CA VAL A 153 23.35 0.47 18.37
C VAL A 153 22.02 1.14 18.72
N ASP A 154 21.42 1.81 17.75
CA ASP A 154 20.08 2.38 17.89
C ASP A 154 19.01 1.42 17.34
N PHE A 155 18.43 0.62 18.23
CA PHE A 155 17.38 -0.33 17.88
C PHE A 155 16.05 0.34 17.51
N SER A 156 15.81 1.56 17.96
CA SER A 156 14.59 2.31 17.58
C SER A 156 14.66 2.75 16.12
N GLU A 157 15.84 3.18 15.67
CA GLU A 157 16.10 3.50 14.27
C GLU A 157 16.01 2.26 13.39
N LEU A 158 16.59 1.13 13.84
CA LEU A 158 16.48 -0.15 13.14
C LEU A 158 15.02 -0.56 12.91
N LEU A 159 14.16 -0.45 13.93
CA LEU A 159 12.74 -0.76 13.81
C LEU A 159 12.04 0.14 12.78
N ALA A 160 12.33 1.44 12.80
CA ALA A 160 11.74 2.40 11.87
C ALA A 160 12.16 2.10 10.43
N ILE A 161 13.45 1.87 10.18
CA ILE A 161 13.99 1.52 8.86
C ILE A 161 13.35 0.23 8.33
N VAL A 162 13.29 -0.82 9.13
CA VAL A 162 12.70 -2.09 8.71
C VAL A 162 11.23 -1.95 8.34
N LEU A 163 10.46 -1.21 9.11
CA LEU A 163 9.05 -0.98 8.80
C LEU A 163 8.84 -0.14 7.52
N GLU A 164 9.72 0.82 7.27
CA GLU A 164 9.68 1.63 6.06
C GLU A 164 10.05 0.80 4.83
N GLU A 165 11.11 0.01 4.90
CA GLU A 165 11.55 -0.88 3.82
C GLU A 165 10.52 -1.98 3.51
N MET A 166 9.86 -2.54 4.54
CA MET A 166 8.76 -3.49 4.33
C MET A 166 7.56 -2.85 3.63
N ASP A 167 7.18 -1.63 4.01
CA ASP A 167 6.10 -0.90 3.36
C ASP A 167 6.46 -0.57 1.89
N GLU A 168 7.71 -0.19 1.63
CA GLU A 168 8.19 0.05 0.27
C GLU A 168 8.22 -1.22 -0.58
N ALA A 169 8.64 -2.35 -0.02
CA ALA A 169 8.59 -3.64 -0.71
C ALA A 169 7.16 -4.02 -1.09
N ILE A 170 6.19 -3.83 -0.19
CA ILE A 170 4.77 -4.02 -0.48
C ILE A 170 4.31 -3.07 -1.59
N TYR A 171 4.76 -1.83 -1.58
CA TYR A 171 4.41 -0.84 -2.60
C TYR A 171 4.94 -1.21 -3.98
N ARG A 172 6.17 -1.72 -4.08
CA ARG A 172 6.76 -2.25 -5.32
C ARG A 172 5.94 -3.42 -5.87
N GLU A 173 5.50 -4.33 -5.00
CA GLU A 173 4.62 -5.43 -5.41
C GLU A 173 3.24 -4.94 -5.89
N ILE A 174 2.66 -3.93 -5.25
CA ILE A 174 1.42 -3.29 -5.70
C ILE A 174 1.60 -2.66 -7.09
N ALA A 175 2.71 -1.96 -7.34
CA ALA A 175 3.02 -1.38 -8.64
C ALA A 175 3.11 -2.45 -9.74
N GLN A 176 3.78 -3.56 -9.44
CA GLN A 176 3.86 -4.71 -10.35
C GLN A 176 2.49 -5.37 -10.58
N ALA A 177 1.66 -5.44 -9.55
CA ALA A 177 0.30 -5.96 -9.64
C ALA A 177 -0.59 -5.10 -10.55
N PHE A 178 -0.50 -3.78 -10.49
CA PHE A 178 -1.17 -2.88 -11.41
C PHE A 178 -0.75 -3.13 -12.86
N LYS A 179 0.54 -3.24 -13.11
CA LYS A 179 1.09 -3.53 -14.44
C LYS A 179 0.57 -4.87 -14.98
N THR A 180 0.58 -5.90 -14.15
CA THR A 180 0.07 -7.23 -14.51
C THR A 180 -1.44 -7.21 -14.76
N MET A 181 -2.19 -6.47 -13.95
CA MET A 181 -3.65 -6.35 -14.09
C MET A 181 -4.04 -5.76 -15.47
N VAL A 182 -3.34 -4.73 -15.95
CA VAL A 182 -3.62 -4.09 -17.24
C VAL A 182 -3.40 -5.05 -18.41
N THR A 183 -2.46 -5.98 -18.32
CA THR A 183 -2.25 -6.98 -19.38
C THR A 183 -3.49 -7.84 -19.60
N ASN A 184 -4.27 -8.08 -18.53
CA ASN A 184 -5.48 -8.89 -18.54
C ASN A 184 -6.75 -8.12 -18.93
N PHE A 185 -6.66 -6.82 -19.21
CA PHE A 185 -7.82 -6.03 -19.65
C PHE A 185 -8.18 -6.34 -21.09
N GLY A 186 -9.49 -6.42 -21.34
CA GLY A 186 -10.01 -6.59 -22.69
C GLY A 186 -9.72 -5.38 -23.60
N PRO A 187 -9.87 -5.52 -24.92
CA PRO A 187 -9.51 -4.48 -25.88
C PRO A 187 -10.36 -3.20 -25.76
N TYR A 188 -11.54 -3.29 -25.18
CA TYR A 188 -12.43 -2.13 -24.93
C TYR A 188 -12.18 -1.45 -23.59
N ASN A 189 -11.35 -2.06 -22.74
CA ASN A 189 -11.06 -1.58 -21.41
C ASN A 189 -9.68 -0.94 -21.28
N LYS A 190 -8.90 -0.91 -22.35
CA LYS A 190 -7.60 -0.24 -22.40
C LYS A 190 -7.39 0.53 -23.69
N TYR A 191 -6.69 1.64 -23.58
CA TYR A 191 -6.30 2.46 -24.73
C TYR A 191 -4.90 3.02 -24.51
N SER A 192 -4.09 3.06 -25.56
CA SER A 192 -2.72 3.57 -25.51
C SER A 192 -2.50 4.56 -26.65
N THR A 193 -1.84 5.68 -26.35
CA THR A 193 -1.47 6.71 -27.31
C THR A 193 -0.25 7.47 -26.83
N ASN A 194 0.36 8.26 -27.70
CA ASN A 194 1.56 9.07 -27.41
C ASN A 194 1.25 10.47 -26.85
N SER A 195 -0.02 10.83 -26.68
CA SER A 195 -0.44 12.09 -26.08
C SER A 195 -1.78 11.90 -25.39
N PHE A 196 -2.11 12.78 -24.46
CA PHE A 196 -3.42 12.71 -23.79
C PHE A 196 -4.53 13.05 -24.78
N ASN A 197 -5.47 12.12 -24.96
CA ASN A 197 -6.67 12.30 -25.78
C ASN A 197 -7.92 12.28 -24.92
N GLU A 198 -8.47 13.45 -24.67
CA GLU A 198 -9.62 13.66 -23.78
C GLU A 198 -10.83 12.80 -24.19
N LYS A 199 -11.18 12.75 -25.49
CA LYS A 199 -12.34 12.00 -25.96
C LYS A 199 -12.24 10.50 -25.69
N LYS A 200 -11.04 9.94 -25.86
CA LYS A 200 -10.78 8.51 -25.60
C LYS A 200 -10.72 8.21 -24.11
N PHE A 201 -10.20 9.13 -23.35
CA PHE A 201 -10.19 9.03 -21.90
C PHE A 201 -11.61 9.07 -21.34
N ASP A 202 -12.45 10.01 -21.78
CA ASP A 202 -13.87 10.09 -21.42
C ASP A 202 -14.64 8.81 -21.79
N GLN A 203 -14.33 8.20 -22.92
CA GLN A 203 -14.94 6.93 -23.33
C GLN A 203 -14.62 5.80 -22.35
N LEU A 204 -13.38 5.72 -21.86
CA LEU A 204 -12.98 4.73 -20.86
C LEU A 204 -13.62 5.01 -19.50
N VAL A 205 -13.69 6.27 -19.09
CA VAL A 205 -14.41 6.68 -17.87
C VAL A 205 -15.87 6.28 -17.95
N ALA A 206 -16.56 6.59 -19.06
CA ALA A 206 -17.96 6.23 -19.27
C ALA A 206 -18.17 4.70 -19.29
N THR A 207 -17.20 3.93 -19.83
CA THR A 207 -17.24 2.47 -19.80
C THR A 207 -17.18 1.95 -18.37
N ALA A 208 -16.30 2.49 -17.54
CA ALA A 208 -16.22 2.14 -16.13
C ALA A 208 -17.49 2.55 -15.37
N GLU A 209 -17.99 3.77 -15.59
CA GLU A 209 -19.21 4.31 -14.94
C GLU A 209 -20.49 3.53 -15.24
N ALA A 210 -20.52 2.76 -16.34
CA ALA A 210 -21.63 1.84 -16.59
C ALA A 210 -21.84 0.82 -15.46
N TYR A 211 -20.82 0.60 -14.63
CA TYR A 211 -20.84 -0.32 -13.49
C TYR A 211 -21.02 0.36 -12.12
N GLY A 212 -20.75 1.65 -12.01
CA GLY A 212 -20.85 2.42 -10.77
C GLY A 212 -20.03 3.72 -10.83
N PRO A 213 -19.97 4.50 -9.74
CA PRO A 213 -19.12 5.67 -9.70
C PRO A 213 -17.67 5.29 -9.93
N ALA A 214 -16.98 6.04 -10.79
CA ALA A 214 -15.60 5.79 -11.15
C ALA A 214 -14.63 6.71 -10.38
N THR A 215 -13.50 6.15 -9.97
CA THR A 215 -12.36 6.88 -9.41
C THR A 215 -11.15 6.66 -10.30
N ILE A 216 -10.38 7.71 -10.54
CA ILE A 216 -9.20 7.72 -11.39
C ILE A 216 -7.97 7.65 -10.50
N TYR A 217 -7.06 6.72 -10.77
CA TYR A 217 -5.79 6.54 -10.06
C TYR A 217 -4.66 6.74 -11.04
N CYS A 218 -3.78 7.68 -10.77
CA CYS A 218 -2.63 7.96 -11.64
C CYS A 218 -1.50 8.59 -10.83
N THR A 219 -0.33 8.69 -11.42
CA THR A 219 0.78 9.44 -10.84
C THR A 219 0.55 10.95 -11.00
N PHE A 220 1.29 11.74 -10.24
CA PHE A 220 1.27 13.20 -10.35
C PHE A 220 1.55 13.68 -11.77
N GLU A 221 2.55 13.09 -12.45
CA GLU A 221 2.92 13.46 -13.82
C GLU A 221 1.77 13.23 -14.80
N PHE A 222 1.06 12.11 -14.66
CA PHE A 222 -0.13 11.84 -15.49
C PHE A 222 -1.24 12.83 -15.17
N ALA A 223 -1.52 13.07 -13.89
CA ALA A 223 -2.57 13.99 -13.45
C ALA A 223 -2.34 15.41 -13.98
N ALA A 224 -1.08 15.85 -14.06
CA ALA A 224 -0.72 17.14 -14.64
C ALA A 224 -1.04 17.25 -16.15
N THR A 225 -1.11 16.11 -16.87
CA THR A 225 -1.48 16.09 -18.31
C THR A 225 -3.00 16.08 -18.55
N MET A 226 -3.82 15.74 -17.54
CA MET A 226 -5.27 15.69 -17.62
C MET A 226 -5.93 17.06 -17.54
N VAL A 227 -5.44 18.04 -18.27
CA VAL A 227 -6.02 19.38 -18.30
C VAL A 227 -7.02 19.45 -19.42
N PRO A 228 -8.28 19.90 -19.15
CA PRO A 228 -9.24 20.20 -20.19
C PRO A 228 -8.71 21.29 -21.12
N SER A 229 -9.15 21.29 -22.39
CA SER A 229 -8.78 22.31 -23.36
C SER A 229 -8.99 23.73 -22.81
N GLU A 230 -8.04 24.60 -23.02
CA GLU A 230 -7.86 25.90 -22.33
C GLU A 230 -9.09 26.84 -22.29
N GLY A 231 -10.08 26.67 -23.17
CA GLY A 231 -11.27 27.51 -23.23
C GLY A 231 -12.34 27.29 -22.15
N TRP A 232 -12.25 26.22 -21.35
CA TRP A 232 -13.32 25.78 -20.43
C TRP A 232 -12.88 25.64 -18.97
N VAL A 233 -11.70 26.11 -18.63
CA VAL A 233 -11.19 25.99 -17.26
C VAL A 233 -11.60 27.20 -16.45
N SER A 234 -12.38 27.00 -15.38
CA SER A 234 -12.75 28.06 -14.44
C SER A 234 -11.53 28.55 -13.67
N ASP A 235 -11.61 29.78 -13.15
CA ASP A 235 -10.52 30.33 -12.34
C ASP A 235 -10.24 29.50 -11.08
N GLU A 236 -11.26 28.85 -10.52
CA GLU A 236 -11.12 27.92 -9.40
C GLU A 236 -10.24 26.71 -9.75
N HIS A 237 -10.43 26.08 -10.91
CA HIS A 237 -9.60 24.99 -11.39
C HIS A 237 -8.16 25.43 -11.71
N ARG A 238 -7.98 26.67 -12.19
CA ARG A 238 -6.64 27.23 -12.38
C ARG A 238 -5.92 27.40 -11.06
N ASN A 239 -6.62 27.90 -10.04
CA ASN A 239 -6.07 28.09 -8.71
C ASN A 239 -5.76 26.72 -8.06
N GLU A 240 -6.63 25.73 -8.21
CA GLU A 240 -6.40 24.36 -7.73
C GLU A 240 -5.16 23.74 -8.40
N LYS A 241 -5.04 23.86 -9.72
CA LYS A 241 -3.86 23.39 -10.45
C LYS A 241 -2.60 24.11 -10.02
N TRP A 242 -2.69 25.42 -9.77
CA TRP A 242 -1.54 26.19 -9.29
C TRP A 242 -1.11 25.80 -7.89
N ALA A 243 -2.08 25.51 -7.01
CA ALA A 243 -1.82 25.11 -5.64
C ALA A 243 -1.31 23.66 -5.52
N ASN A 244 -1.89 22.72 -6.27
CA ASN A 244 -1.66 21.27 -6.11
C ASN A 244 -0.83 20.69 -7.28
N GLY A 245 -0.61 21.43 -8.37
CA GLY A 245 0.03 20.92 -9.59
C GLY A 245 -0.89 20.10 -10.51
N TYR A 246 -2.05 19.68 -10.03
CA TYR A 246 -3.07 18.90 -10.76
C TYR A 246 -4.47 19.27 -10.30
N ILE A 247 -5.48 18.76 -11.03
CA ILE A 247 -6.90 18.94 -10.68
C ILE A 247 -7.40 17.68 -9.99
N ALA A 248 -7.85 17.79 -8.73
CA ALA A 248 -8.30 16.65 -7.93
C ALA A 248 -9.63 16.03 -8.41
N ASN A 249 -10.38 16.76 -9.25
CA ASN A 249 -11.66 16.30 -9.79
C ASN A 249 -11.70 16.43 -11.32
N TYR A 250 -11.60 15.31 -12.02
CA TYR A 250 -11.75 15.29 -13.48
C TYR A 250 -13.23 15.14 -13.85
N LYS A 251 -13.87 16.22 -14.34
CA LYS A 251 -15.30 16.23 -14.76
C LYS A 251 -16.24 15.60 -13.71
N GLY A 252 -16.03 15.92 -12.44
CA GLY A 252 -16.82 15.40 -11.33
C GLY A 252 -16.40 14.01 -10.80
N ARG A 253 -15.29 13.46 -11.25
CA ARG A 253 -14.73 12.18 -10.77
C ARG A 253 -13.48 12.44 -9.95
N LYS A 254 -13.40 11.77 -8.79
CA LYS A 254 -12.24 11.88 -7.91
C LYS A 254 -10.98 11.38 -8.62
N VAL A 255 -9.93 12.16 -8.57
CA VAL A 255 -8.58 11.78 -9.00
C VAL A 255 -7.75 11.52 -7.75
N VAL A 256 -7.20 10.31 -7.64
CA VAL A 256 -6.30 9.90 -6.56
C VAL A 256 -4.89 9.80 -7.13
N VAL A 257 -4.01 10.62 -6.61
CA VAL A 257 -2.60 10.60 -7.01
C VAL A 257 -1.87 9.54 -6.21
N LEU A 258 -1.29 8.57 -6.92
CA LEU A 258 -0.46 7.53 -6.33
C LEU A 258 0.91 8.15 -5.98
N PRO A 259 1.43 7.93 -4.78
CA PRO A 259 2.75 8.41 -4.42
C PRO A 259 3.79 7.74 -5.33
N GLN A 260 4.80 8.47 -5.77
CA GLN A 260 5.89 7.93 -6.58
C GLN A 260 7.11 7.69 -5.71
N SER A 261 7.73 6.53 -5.86
CA SER A 261 9.04 6.22 -5.32
C SER A 261 10.04 6.00 -6.47
N LEU A 262 11.30 6.21 -6.19
CA LEU A 262 12.40 6.04 -7.13
C LEU A 262 13.26 4.85 -6.70
N THR A 263 14.03 4.31 -7.63
CA THR A 263 15.11 3.36 -7.31
C THR A 263 16.23 4.05 -6.53
N GLU A 264 17.09 3.28 -5.87
CA GLU A 264 18.17 3.82 -5.02
C GLU A 264 19.08 4.83 -5.74
N ASP A 265 19.28 4.66 -7.04
CA ASP A 265 20.07 5.54 -7.89
C ASP A 265 19.26 6.71 -8.48
N ASN A 266 17.99 6.86 -8.10
CA ASN A 266 17.03 7.82 -8.64
C ASN A 266 16.84 7.76 -10.17
N SER A 267 17.29 6.71 -10.83
CA SER A 267 17.22 6.61 -12.30
C SER A 267 15.85 6.22 -12.81
N THR A 268 15.10 5.43 -12.04
CA THR A 268 13.86 4.81 -12.51
C THR A 268 12.74 5.00 -11.49
N LYS A 269 11.55 5.24 -12.00
CA LYS A 269 10.31 5.35 -11.21
C LYS A 269 9.73 3.97 -10.93
N ILE A 270 9.20 3.76 -9.73
CA ILE A 270 8.60 2.48 -9.33
C ILE A 270 7.23 2.29 -9.96
N ILE A 271 6.37 3.32 -9.89
CA ILE A 271 5.10 3.30 -10.61
C ILE A 271 5.28 3.87 -12.01
N ASP A 272 4.75 3.17 -13.01
CA ASP A 272 4.75 3.62 -14.39
C ASP A 272 3.87 4.87 -14.55
N PRO A 273 4.45 6.06 -14.78
CA PRO A 273 3.71 7.29 -14.89
C PRO A 273 2.88 7.37 -16.17
N SER A 274 3.10 6.49 -17.13
CA SER A 274 2.36 6.49 -18.38
C SER A 274 0.90 6.02 -18.23
N TRP A 275 0.55 5.37 -17.10
CA TRP A 275 -0.77 4.78 -16.90
C TRP A 275 -1.66 5.58 -15.97
N ALA A 276 -2.93 5.69 -16.36
CA ALA A 276 -4.04 6.03 -15.48
C ALA A 276 -5.01 4.85 -15.40
N TYR A 277 -5.36 4.47 -14.19
CA TYR A 277 -6.27 3.38 -13.89
C TYR A 277 -7.62 3.95 -13.46
N ILE A 278 -8.71 3.42 -14.01
CA ILE A 278 -10.06 3.89 -13.72
C ILE A 278 -10.83 2.70 -13.16
N PHE A 279 -11.20 2.78 -11.90
CA PHE A 279 -11.93 1.72 -11.21
C PHE A 279 -13.31 2.19 -10.82
N ALA A 280 -14.32 1.39 -11.15
CA ALA A 280 -15.70 1.68 -10.81
C ALA A 280 -16.31 0.56 -9.97
N GLY A 281 -17.22 0.96 -9.07
CA GLY A 281 -17.94 0.06 -8.18
C GLY A 281 -17.25 -0.13 -6.83
N ASP A 282 -17.91 -0.94 -5.95
CA ASP A 282 -17.49 -1.14 -4.55
C ASP A 282 -16.34 -2.12 -4.37
N GLN A 283 -15.83 -2.73 -5.45
CA GLN A 283 -14.76 -3.73 -5.36
C GLN A 283 -13.42 -3.09 -5.63
N LYS A 284 -12.52 -3.25 -4.66
CA LYS A 284 -11.13 -2.83 -4.80
C LYS A 284 -10.37 -3.85 -5.65
N PRO A 285 -9.57 -3.39 -6.64
CA PRO A 285 -8.90 -4.29 -7.59
C PRO A 285 -7.76 -5.10 -6.96
N ILE A 286 -7.10 -4.56 -5.94
CA ILE A 286 -5.97 -5.18 -5.26
C ILE A 286 -6.46 -5.88 -4.00
N LYS A 287 -6.02 -7.13 -3.79
CA LYS A 287 -6.27 -7.91 -2.58
C LYS A 287 -4.93 -8.21 -1.92
N LEU A 288 -4.75 -7.69 -0.71
CA LEU A 288 -3.57 -7.88 0.11
C LEU A 288 -3.89 -8.84 1.25
N ALA A 289 -2.96 -9.70 1.58
CA ALA A 289 -3.11 -10.60 2.70
C ALA A 289 -1.82 -10.71 3.51
N PHE A 290 -1.96 -10.67 4.83
CA PHE A 290 -0.90 -11.00 5.78
C PHE A 290 -1.25 -12.33 6.45
N GLU A 291 -0.27 -13.22 6.61
CA GLU A 291 -0.47 -14.53 7.24
C GLU A 291 0.46 -14.67 8.45
N GLY A 292 -0.12 -15.13 9.54
CA GLY A 292 0.61 -15.49 10.75
C GLY A 292 1.28 -14.31 11.45
N GLN A 293 2.25 -14.64 12.27
CA GLN A 293 3.04 -13.68 13.03
C GLN A 293 4.33 -13.34 12.29
N THR A 294 4.89 -12.17 12.58
CA THR A 294 6.27 -11.83 12.21
C THR A 294 7.23 -12.72 12.99
N ILE A 295 8.35 -13.08 12.42
CA ILE A 295 9.40 -13.85 13.07
C ILE A 295 10.67 -13.01 13.01
N VAL A 296 11.32 -12.85 14.15
CA VAL A 296 12.62 -12.17 14.29
C VAL A 296 13.64 -13.17 14.80
N ASP A 297 14.61 -13.49 13.97
CA ASP A 297 15.67 -14.45 14.29
C ASP A 297 17.04 -13.77 14.33
N GLU A 298 17.89 -14.24 15.22
CA GLU A 298 19.29 -13.83 15.34
C GLU A 298 20.22 -14.93 14.84
N PHE A 299 21.13 -14.59 13.95
CA PHE A 299 22.20 -15.47 13.48
C PHE A 299 23.56 -14.93 13.91
N LYS A 300 24.40 -15.81 14.47
CA LYS A 300 25.76 -15.47 14.90
C LYS A 300 26.74 -15.84 13.81
N ASN A 301 27.48 -14.86 13.33
CA ASN A 301 28.50 -15.04 12.32
C ASN A 301 29.86 -15.47 12.94
N ALA A 302 30.75 -15.97 12.09
CA ALA A 302 32.10 -16.44 12.51
C ALA A 302 32.97 -15.29 13.04
N ASP A 303 32.78 -14.09 12.58
CA ASP A 303 33.43 -12.84 13.03
C ASP A 303 32.83 -12.24 14.30
N ARG A 304 31.85 -12.94 14.90
CA ARG A 304 31.07 -12.53 16.07
C ARG A 304 30.05 -11.38 15.82
N SER A 305 29.92 -10.92 14.59
CA SER A 305 28.79 -10.08 14.21
C SER A 305 27.48 -10.85 14.34
N ARG A 306 26.38 -10.13 14.37
CA ARG A 306 25.03 -10.69 14.50
C ARG A 306 24.15 -10.16 13.41
N ASP A 307 23.47 -11.08 12.71
CA ASP A 307 22.47 -10.75 11.73
C ASP A 307 21.09 -10.89 12.38
N ILE A 308 20.35 -9.80 12.44
CA ILE A 308 18.95 -9.82 12.85
C ILE A 308 18.12 -9.91 11.59
N GLN A 309 17.38 -11.00 11.44
CA GLN A 309 16.53 -11.25 10.28
C GLN A 309 15.06 -11.16 10.69
N ILE A 310 14.31 -10.40 9.92
CA ILE A 310 12.89 -10.18 10.13
C ILE A 310 12.14 -10.75 8.94
N TYR A 311 11.12 -11.55 9.21
CA TYR A 311 10.35 -12.27 8.22
C TYR A 311 8.86 -12.12 8.47
N LYS A 312 8.09 -11.76 7.44
CA LYS A 312 6.62 -11.70 7.45
C LYS A 312 6.04 -12.32 6.20
N LYS A 313 5.03 -13.16 6.34
CA LYS A 313 4.28 -13.66 5.19
C LYS A 313 3.30 -12.62 4.69
N PHE A 314 3.39 -12.34 3.41
CA PHE A 314 2.56 -11.38 2.69
C PHE A 314 2.18 -11.95 1.33
N GLY A 315 1.02 -11.57 0.84
CA GLY A 315 0.59 -11.95 -0.50
C GLY A 315 -0.25 -10.88 -1.15
N ILE A 316 -0.20 -10.87 -2.49
CA ILE A 316 -0.97 -9.95 -3.32
C ILE A 316 -1.69 -10.71 -4.43
N ALA A 317 -2.92 -10.34 -4.69
CA ALA A 317 -3.68 -10.80 -5.83
C ALA A 317 -4.46 -9.66 -6.46
N THR A 318 -4.67 -9.75 -7.77
CA THR A 318 -5.47 -8.80 -8.53
C THR A 318 -6.79 -9.40 -8.95
N VAL A 319 -7.83 -8.59 -8.91
CA VAL A 319 -9.15 -8.94 -9.43
C VAL A 319 -9.39 -8.17 -10.70
N THR A 320 -9.71 -8.87 -11.78
CA THR A 320 -10.11 -8.24 -13.05
C THR A 320 -11.61 -8.19 -13.18
N SER A 321 -12.15 -7.05 -13.60
CA SER A 321 -13.57 -6.82 -13.82
C SER A 321 -13.78 -5.97 -15.08
N GLY A 322 -14.92 -6.12 -15.73
CA GLY A 322 -15.33 -5.22 -16.81
C GLY A 322 -15.52 -3.76 -16.38
N ALA A 323 -15.59 -3.52 -15.07
CA ALA A 323 -15.69 -2.20 -14.47
C ALA A 323 -14.34 -1.45 -14.37
N TYR A 324 -13.24 -2.11 -14.74
CA TYR A 324 -11.90 -1.55 -14.67
C TYR A 324 -11.38 -1.25 -16.05
N THR A 325 -10.90 -0.03 -16.23
CA THR A 325 -10.32 0.44 -17.48
C THR A 325 -8.97 1.11 -17.22
N ALA A 326 -8.13 1.19 -18.25
CA ALA A 326 -6.83 1.84 -18.14
C ALA A 326 -6.53 2.64 -19.41
N TYR A 327 -5.90 3.79 -19.22
CA TYR A 327 -5.44 4.66 -20.29
C TYR A 327 -3.92 4.82 -20.19
N GLN A 328 -3.23 4.71 -21.32
CA GLN A 328 -1.79 4.92 -21.39
C GLN A 328 -1.44 6.13 -22.23
N ASN A 329 -0.62 6.99 -21.68
CA ASN A 329 0.07 8.06 -22.37
C ASN A 329 1.56 7.73 -22.47
N THR A 330 2.00 7.22 -23.65
CA THR A 330 3.37 6.76 -23.86
C THR A 330 4.40 7.90 -23.98
N SER A 331 3.97 9.17 -23.95
CA SER A 331 4.90 10.29 -23.83
C SER A 331 5.57 10.41 -22.46
N LEU A 332 4.94 9.81 -21.43
CA LEU A 332 5.50 9.77 -20.08
C LEU A 332 6.40 8.54 -19.93
N SER A 333 7.58 8.75 -19.35
CA SER A 333 8.63 7.74 -19.23
C SER A 333 8.82 7.25 -17.80
N MET A 334 9.18 5.99 -17.67
CA MET A 334 9.68 5.41 -16.41
C MET A 334 11.04 5.98 -16.00
N SER A 335 11.84 6.44 -16.98
CA SER A 335 13.14 7.06 -16.71
C SER A 335 12.95 8.40 -16.00
N ASN A 336 13.77 8.63 -14.99
CA ASN A 336 13.83 9.89 -14.27
C ASN A 336 14.91 10.85 -14.85
N ALA A 337 15.48 10.52 -16.03
CA ALA A 337 16.45 11.37 -16.69
C ALA A 337 15.81 12.73 -17.06
N LEU A 338 16.48 13.80 -16.71
CA LEU A 338 16.14 15.16 -17.17
C LEU A 338 16.71 15.30 -18.59
N ASN A 339 15.84 15.20 -19.59
CA ASN A 339 16.18 15.42 -20.99
C ASN A 339 16.15 16.91 -21.35
#